data_310e110d77497915da89dfea7c7b7436
#
_entry.id   310e110d77497915da89dfea7c7b7436
#
_cell.length_a   1.000
_cell.length_b   1.000
_cell.length_c   1.000
_cell.angle_alpha   90.00
_cell.angle_beta   90.00
_cell.angle_gamma   90.00
#
_symmetry.space_group_name_H-M   'P 1'
#
loop_
_entity.id
_entity.type
_entity.pdbx_description
1 polymer ?
#
loop_
_entity_poly.entity_id
_entity_poly.type
_entity_poly.pdbx_seq_one_letter_code
_entity_poly.pdbx_strand_id
1 'polypeptide(L)'
;MLFRSGYEFVASLNRHGHLDAAVWSTEKQRCTVRSFRPGQPDRRGLLRHVGRGWRFDYQPERKEDDEPFFKLDRHVVAPGFYVTITEDDGVQRPFKVVAVTPVKVPA
;
A
#
# COMPACT_ATOMS: atom_id res chain seq x y z
N MET A 1 -1.63 22.28 -6.95
CA MET A 1 -2.29 21.73 -5.76
C MET A 1 -1.34 20.85 -5.00
N LEU A 2 -1.30 21.00 -3.70
CA LEU A 2 -0.42 20.20 -2.85
C LEU A 2 -1.18 19.02 -2.25
N PHE A 3 -0.58 17.84 -2.35
CA PHE A 3 -1.10 16.68 -1.65
C PHE A 3 -0.79 16.82 -0.16
N ARG A 4 -1.83 16.70 0.66
CA ARG A 4 -1.68 16.87 2.11
C ARG A 4 -1.27 15.59 2.80
N SER A 5 -1.75 14.47 2.32
CA SER A 5 -1.36 13.17 2.83
C SER A 5 -1.58 12.12 1.77
N GLY A 6 -0.85 11.04 1.85
CA GLY A 6 -0.98 9.98 0.89
C GLY A 6 -0.01 8.85 1.10
N TYR A 7 -0.06 7.94 0.16
CA TYR A 7 0.76 6.73 0.17
C TYR A 7 1.33 6.50 -1.22
N GLU A 8 2.56 6.03 -1.23
CA GLU A 8 3.20 5.56 -2.44
C GLU A 8 3.74 4.17 -2.14
N PHE A 9 3.32 3.18 -2.89
CA PHE A 9 3.79 1.82 -2.61
C PHE A 9 4.01 1.04 -3.90
N VAL A 10 4.91 0.07 -3.81
CA VAL A 10 5.22 -0.87 -4.88
C VAL A 10 4.47 -2.16 -4.59
N ALA A 11 3.76 -2.65 -5.59
CA ALA A 11 2.96 -3.86 -5.44
C ALA A 11 3.03 -4.71 -6.70
N SER A 12 2.86 -6.02 -6.52
CA SER A 12 2.72 -6.93 -7.65
C SER A 12 1.24 -7.01 -8.00
N LEU A 13 0.90 -6.64 -9.22
CA LEU A 13 -0.48 -6.68 -9.70
C LEU A 13 -0.62 -7.77 -10.76
N ASN A 14 -1.76 -8.45 -10.76
CA ASN A 14 -2.07 -9.36 -11.84
C ASN A 14 -2.61 -8.57 -13.04
N ARG A 15 -2.91 -9.26 -14.14
CA ARG A 15 -3.38 -8.61 -15.36
C ARG A 15 -4.72 -7.90 -15.22
N HIS A 16 -5.46 -8.17 -14.15
CA HIS A 16 -6.74 -7.52 -13.87
C HIS A 16 -6.60 -6.33 -12.92
N GLY A 17 -5.37 -5.99 -12.52
CA GLY A 17 -5.11 -4.85 -11.64
C GLY A 17 -5.31 -5.13 -10.16
N HIS A 18 -5.44 -6.39 -9.76
CA HIS A 18 -5.54 -6.77 -8.36
C HIS A 18 -4.20 -7.16 -7.79
N LEU A 19 -4.03 -6.99 -6.48
CA LEU A 19 -2.82 -7.43 -5.82
C LEU A 19 -2.65 -8.94 -5.98
N ASP A 20 -1.44 -9.35 -6.31
CA ASP A 20 -1.11 -10.74 -6.55
C ASP A 20 -0.24 -11.28 -5.41
N ALA A 21 -0.85 -12.03 -4.50
CA ALA A 21 -0.16 -12.54 -3.33
C ALA A 21 0.92 -13.56 -3.67
N ALA A 22 0.70 -14.36 -4.72
CA ALA A 22 1.67 -15.36 -5.12
C ALA A 22 2.97 -14.72 -5.62
N VAL A 23 2.85 -13.70 -6.47
CA VAL A 23 4.03 -12.97 -6.95
C VAL A 23 4.65 -12.16 -5.81
N TRP A 24 3.81 -11.51 -4.98
CA TRP A 24 4.31 -10.78 -3.82
C TRP A 24 5.20 -11.66 -2.93
N SER A 25 4.83 -12.91 -2.73
CA SER A 25 5.57 -13.80 -1.84
C SER A 25 7.03 -13.99 -2.27
N THR A 26 7.33 -13.80 -3.56
CA THR A 26 8.69 -13.89 -4.10
C THR A 26 9.37 -12.52 -4.19
N GLU A 27 8.63 -11.42 -3.99
CA GLU A 27 9.12 -10.05 -4.21
C GLU A 27 8.94 -9.15 -2.98
N LYS A 28 8.81 -9.73 -1.80
CA LYS A 28 8.47 -9.00 -0.57
C LYS A 28 9.35 -7.79 -0.32
N GLN A 29 10.66 -7.94 -0.55
CA GLN A 29 11.62 -6.89 -0.25
C GLN A 29 11.52 -5.69 -1.19
N ARG A 30 10.87 -5.87 -2.33
CA ARG A 30 10.69 -4.81 -3.32
C ARG A 30 9.37 -4.08 -3.15
N CYS A 31 8.43 -4.65 -2.40
CA CYS A 31 7.11 -4.06 -2.19
C CYS A 31 7.17 -3.10 -1.01
N THR A 32 7.79 -1.95 -1.25
CA THR A 32 8.00 -0.92 -0.23
C THR A 32 6.82 0.05 -0.20
N VAL A 33 6.67 0.73 0.92
CA VAL A 33 5.65 1.76 1.09
C VAL A 33 6.26 3.01 1.70
N ARG A 34 5.77 4.15 1.29
CA ARG A 34 6.08 5.44 1.89
C ARG A 34 4.76 6.16 2.16
N SER A 35 4.55 6.57 3.39
CA SER A 35 3.42 7.42 3.73
C SER A 35 3.92 8.83 4.03
N PHE A 36 3.14 9.82 3.64
CA PHE A 36 3.52 11.21 3.85
C PHE A 36 2.33 12.02 4.35
N ARG A 37 2.61 12.95 5.28
CA ARG A 37 1.64 13.84 5.89
C ARG A 37 2.29 15.20 6.10
N PRO A 38 1.51 16.30 6.01
CA PRO A 38 2.07 17.63 6.22
C PRO A 38 2.63 17.78 7.63
N GLY A 39 3.79 18.38 7.74
CA GLY A 39 4.42 18.66 9.03
C GLY A 39 5.00 17.45 9.75
N GLN A 40 5.04 16.28 9.12
CA GLN A 40 5.57 15.07 9.73
C GLN A 40 6.57 14.40 8.79
N PRO A 41 7.60 13.73 9.33
CA PRO A 41 8.50 12.95 8.50
C PRO A 41 7.76 11.82 7.79
N ASP A 42 8.20 11.46 6.59
CA ASP A 42 7.67 10.31 5.88
C ASP A 42 7.95 9.04 6.66
N ARG A 43 6.99 8.13 6.65
CA ARG A 43 7.20 6.78 7.18
C ARG A 43 7.44 5.83 6.02
N ARG A 44 8.35 4.89 6.22
CA ARG A 44 8.71 3.90 5.20
C ARG A 44 8.58 2.50 5.78
N GLY A 45 8.16 1.57 4.95
CA GLY A 45 7.99 0.19 5.37
C GLY A 45 7.78 -0.72 4.20
N LEU A 46 7.11 -1.83 4.46
CA LEU A 46 6.85 -2.88 3.46
C LEU A 46 5.37 -3.18 3.37
N LEU A 47 4.93 -3.52 2.16
CA LEU A 47 3.61 -4.07 1.95
C LEU A 47 3.63 -5.53 2.39
N ARG A 48 2.69 -5.94 3.24
CA ARG A 48 2.60 -7.31 3.74
C ARG A 48 1.24 -7.90 3.49
N HIS A 49 1.25 -9.18 3.17
CA HIS A 49 0.03 -9.99 3.05
C HIS A 49 -0.07 -10.88 4.27
N VAL A 50 -1.12 -10.67 5.07
CA VAL A 50 -1.33 -11.40 6.32
C VAL A 50 -2.73 -11.98 6.32
N GLY A 51 -2.83 -13.29 6.36
CA GLY A 51 -4.13 -13.95 6.23
C GLY A 51 -4.75 -13.65 4.87
N ARG A 52 -5.93 -13.05 4.87
CA ARG A 52 -6.61 -12.63 3.63
C ARG A 52 -6.50 -11.14 3.37
N GLY A 53 -5.70 -10.45 4.16
CA GLY A 53 -5.62 -9.01 4.08
C GLY A 53 -4.24 -8.51 3.71
N TRP A 54 -4.17 -7.23 3.46
CA TRP A 54 -2.94 -6.53 3.13
C TRP A 54 -2.72 -5.43 4.14
N ARG A 55 -1.44 -5.15 4.44
CA ARG A 55 -1.06 -4.12 5.41
C ARG A 55 0.17 -3.38 4.97
N PHE A 56 0.25 -2.12 5.37
CA PHE A 56 1.52 -1.40 5.37
C PHE A 56 2.16 -1.62 6.73
N ASP A 57 3.36 -2.17 6.73
CA ASP A 57 4.10 -2.49 7.95
C ASP A 57 5.33 -1.61 8.00
N TYR A 58 5.27 -0.56 8.82
CA TYR A 58 6.35 0.42 8.91
C TYR A 58 7.47 -0.03 9.84
N GLN A 59 7.12 -0.82 10.85
CA GLN A 59 8.08 -1.33 11.82
C GLN A 59 7.68 -2.75 12.19
N PRO A 60 8.38 -3.76 11.65
CA PRO A 60 7.98 -5.15 11.85
C PRO A 60 7.84 -5.56 13.32
N GLU A 61 8.59 -4.93 14.23
CA GLU A 61 8.53 -5.21 15.67
C GLU A 61 7.40 -4.47 16.38
N ARG A 62 6.68 -3.58 15.68
CA ARG A 62 5.62 -2.77 16.27
C ARG A 62 4.35 -2.90 15.46
N LYS A 63 3.62 -3.96 15.75
CA LYS A 63 2.41 -4.31 15.00
C LYS A 63 1.31 -3.26 15.07
N GLU A 64 1.28 -2.48 16.12
CA GLU A 64 0.29 -1.42 16.29
C GLU A 64 0.40 -0.31 15.25
N ASP A 65 1.53 -0.23 14.55
CA ASP A 65 1.72 0.75 13.48
C ASP A 65 1.25 0.25 12.12
N ASP A 66 0.84 -1.01 12.01
CA ASP A 66 0.35 -1.56 10.76
C ASP A 66 -0.95 -0.87 10.34
N GLU A 67 -1.07 -0.60 9.05
CA GLU A 67 -2.26 0.02 8.48
C GLU A 67 -2.92 -0.95 7.50
N PRO A 68 -3.98 -1.66 7.92
CA PRO A 68 -4.62 -2.63 7.03
C PRO A 68 -5.42 -1.96 5.92
N PHE A 69 -5.44 -2.62 4.78
CA PHE A 69 -6.32 -2.26 3.67
C PHE A 69 -7.65 -2.98 3.83
N PHE A 70 -8.73 -2.24 3.69
CA PHE A 70 -10.05 -2.83 3.76
C PHE A 70 -10.45 -3.40 2.40
N LYS A 71 -10.61 -4.73 2.33
CA LYS A 71 -11.05 -5.43 1.12
C LYS A 71 -10.21 -5.15 -0.13
N LEU A 72 -8.92 -4.90 0.05
CA LEU A 72 -8.06 -4.53 -1.06
C LEU A 72 -7.95 -5.63 -2.12
N ASP A 73 -8.07 -6.89 -1.72
CA ASP A 73 -8.01 -8.03 -2.62
C ASP A 73 -9.12 -8.01 -3.68
N ARG A 74 -10.17 -7.23 -3.47
CA ARG A 74 -11.31 -7.13 -4.38
C ARG A 74 -11.31 -5.86 -5.21
N HIS A 75 -10.36 -4.97 -4.96
CA HIS A 75 -10.32 -3.67 -5.64
C HIS A 75 -9.27 -3.66 -6.73
N VAL A 76 -9.59 -2.96 -7.81
CA VAL A 76 -8.64 -2.72 -8.88
C VAL A 76 -7.76 -1.56 -8.46
N VAL A 77 -6.43 -1.75 -8.53
CA VAL A 77 -5.48 -0.69 -8.25
C VAL A 77 -5.13 -0.02 -9.57
N ALA A 78 -5.90 0.99 -9.91
CA ALA A 78 -5.76 1.73 -11.16
C ALA A 78 -6.17 3.18 -10.95
N PRO A 79 -5.66 4.12 -11.75
CA PRO A 79 -6.01 5.54 -11.59
C PRO A 79 -7.52 5.75 -11.62
N GLY A 80 -8.01 6.56 -10.71
CA GLY A 80 -9.44 6.87 -10.60
C GLY A 80 -10.21 5.98 -9.65
N PHE A 81 -9.66 4.82 -9.28
CA PHE A 81 -10.28 3.94 -8.29
C PHE A 81 -9.87 4.36 -6.87
N TYR A 82 -10.60 3.87 -5.89
CA TYR A 82 -10.34 4.20 -4.48
C TYR A 82 -9.93 2.97 -3.72
N VAL A 83 -9.01 3.18 -2.79
CA VAL A 83 -8.55 2.17 -1.82
C VAL A 83 -8.83 2.70 -0.44
N THR A 84 -9.49 1.91 0.41
CA THR A 84 -9.77 2.31 1.78
C THR A 84 -8.67 1.75 2.68
N ILE A 85 -8.03 2.64 3.42
CA ILE A 85 -6.93 2.29 4.33
C ILE A 85 -7.38 2.61 5.74
N THR A 86 -7.20 1.66 6.66
CA THR A 86 -7.40 1.90 8.09
C THR A 86 -6.11 2.50 8.62
N GLU A 87 -6.15 3.78 8.93
CA GLU A 87 -4.96 4.49 9.40
C GLU A 87 -4.69 4.21 10.87
N ASP A 88 -3.56 4.71 11.37
CA ASP A 88 -3.09 4.40 12.72
C ASP A 88 -4.02 4.90 13.83
N ASP A 89 -4.90 5.86 13.52
CA ASP A 89 -5.93 6.31 14.45
C ASP A 89 -7.18 5.41 14.46
N GLY A 90 -7.16 4.32 13.68
CA GLY A 90 -8.27 3.39 13.58
C GLY A 90 -9.39 3.83 12.64
N VAL A 91 -9.25 4.99 12.00
CA VAL A 91 -10.27 5.52 11.10
C VAL A 91 -10.01 5.03 9.68
N GLN A 92 -11.05 4.52 9.04
CA GLN A 92 -10.97 4.12 7.64
C GLN A 92 -11.17 5.33 6.74
N ARG A 93 -10.23 5.57 5.84
CA ARG A 93 -10.30 6.68 4.90
C ARG A 93 -10.10 6.20 3.48
N PRO A 94 -10.90 6.69 2.52
CA PRO A 94 -10.69 6.36 1.12
C PRO A 94 -9.57 7.22 0.54
N PHE A 95 -8.70 6.58 -0.24
CA PHE A 95 -7.64 7.25 -0.98
C PHE A 95 -7.81 6.97 -2.45
N LYS A 96 -7.79 8.01 -3.25
CA LYS A 96 -7.89 7.87 -4.68
C LYS A 96 -6.54 7.50 -5.27
N VAL A 97 -6.53 6.48 -6.12
CA VAL A 97 -5.33 6.14 -6.88
C VAL A 97 -5.15 7.19 -7.96
N VAL A 98 -4.07 7.95 -7.89
CA VAL A 98 -3.83 9.05 -8.85
C VAL A 98 -2.87 8.64 -9.96
N ALA A 99 -2.01 7.66 -9.73
CA ALA A 99 -1.09 7.19 -10.74
C ALA A 99 -0.65 5.76 -10.45
N VAL A 100 -0.48 4.98 -11.49
CA VAL A 100 0.12 3.64 -11.42
C VAL A 100 1.18 3.59 -12.51
N THR A 101 2.43 3.31 -12.11
CA THR A 101 3.56 3.31 -13.03
C THR A 101 4.31 1.99 -12.90
N PRO A 102 4.65 1.34 -14.02
CA PRO A 102 5.49 0.14 -13.94
C PRO A 102 6.84 0.45 -13.32
N VAL A 103 7.30 -0.46 -12.46
CA VAL A 103 8.63 -0.37 -11.87
C VAL A 103 9.55 -1.34 -12.61
N LYS A 104 10.66 -0.81 -13.12
CA LYS A 104 11.65 -1.65 -13.78
C LYS A 104 12.38 -2.49 -12.75
N VAL A 105 12.45 -3.78 -13.02
CA VAL A 105 13.19 -4.70 -12.17
C VAL A 105 14.55 -4.94 -12.85
N PRO A 106 15.67 -4.75 -12.15
CA PRO A 106 16.97 -5.03 -12.73
C PRO A 106 17.05 -6.49 -13.19
N ALA A 107 17.64 -6.68 -14.35
CA ALA A 107 17.81 -8.02 -14.91
C ALA A 107 18.77 -8.84 -14.05
#